data_9722e1b168a60d9e5c2e41aa784217bb
#
_entry.id   9722e1b168a60d9e5c2e41aa784217bb
#
_cell.length_a   1.000
_cell.length_b   1.000
_cell.length_c   1.000
_cell.angle_alpha   90.00
_cell.angle_beta   90.00
_cell.angle_gamma   90.00
#
_symmetry.space_group_name_H-M   'P 1'
#
loop_
_entity.id
_entity.type
_entity.pdbx_description
1 polymer ?
#
loop_
_entity_poly.entity_id
_entity_poly.type
_entity_poly.pdbx_seq_one_letter_code
_entity_poly.pdbx_strand_id
1 'polypeptide(L)'
;MPILEAILAVVIWGGTFIATKIALREVSPATIVWLRFGMGVPILGAAVMLRRQFVVPKPNEWGFLALLGFLSVTFHQWLQANGLITAQATTTAWIVACTPIFIALLGWLVLKEKLGWLRSFGIGLAAVGVLLIISKGRITDLLSGNEGTLGDFLVFISAINWAVVSILSRRELARQPAARMMFFMMLMGWGFTNIWIFGFGPGISEIKLLTTNGWMAILMLGILGSGLAYIAWYDALQALPASQLGVFLNIEPLVTAILAAFILSESITIVSILGGCIILTGVYLVNKSPASVPTEPEISISL
;
A
#
# COMPACT_ATOMS: atom_id res chain seq x y z
N MET A 1 6.22 -21.22 -9.46
CA MET A 1 6.99 -20.09 -8.91
C MET A 1 6.09 -18.94 -8.36
N PRO A 2 4.79 -18.81 -8.73
CA PRO A 2 4.00 -17.61 -8.35
C PRO A 2 3.90 -17.33 -6.84
N ILE A 3 3.83 -18.38 -6.01
CA ILE A 3 3.82 -18.24 -4.54
C ILE A 3 5.12 -17.61 -4.03
N LEU A 4 6.27 -18.03 -4.59
CA LEU A 4 7.57 -17.47 -4.19
C LEU A 4 7.68 -15.99 -4.60
N GLU A 5 7.16 -15.62 -5.77
CA GLU A 5 7.10 -14.24 -6.26
C GLU A 5 6.22 -13.38 -5.35
N ALA A 6 5.04 -13.88 -4.93
CA ALA A 6 4.18 -13.20 -3.97
C ALA A 6 4.88 -12.97 -2.61
N ILE A 7 5.52 -14.01 -2.07
CA ILE A 7 6.27 -13.91 -0.81
C ILE A 7 7.42 -12.92 -0.95
N LEU A 8 8.20 -13.00 -2.04
CA LEU A 8 9.29 -12.06 -2.30
C LEU A 8 8.82 -10.61 -2.31
N ALA A 9 7.74 -10.32 -3.04
CA ALA A 9 7.17 -8.98 -3.12
C ALA A 9 6.78 -8.44 -1.73
N VAL A 10 6.09 -9.25 -0.94
CA VAL A 10 5.59 -8.85 0.38
C VAL A 10 6.73 -8.68 1.39
N VAL A 11 7.74 -9.54 1.36
CA VAL A 11 8.95 -9.40 2.20
C VAL A 11 9.69 -8.11 1.86
N ILE A 12 9.84 -7.81 0.56
CA ILE A 12 10.45 -6.55 0.12
C ILE A 12 9.62 -5.35 0.64
N TRP A 13 8.30 -5.38 0.45
CA TRP A 13 7.43 -4.28 0.89
C TRP A 13 7.45 -4.08 2.40
N GLY A 14 7.47 -5.16 3.20
CA GLY A 14 7.66 -5.07 4.64
C GLY A 14 8.95 -4.35 5.04
N GLY A 15 10.02 -4.52 4.26
CA GLY A 15 11.28 -3.80 4.45
C GLY A 15 11.22 -2.31 4.03
N THR A 16 10.26 -1.90 3.18
CA THR A 16 10.20 -0.51 2.69
C THR A 16 9.91 0.51 3.78
N PHE A 17 9.16 0.15 4.82
CA PHE A 17 8.90 1.06 5.96
C PHE A 17 10.19 1.38 6.72
N ILE A 18 11.06 0.37 6.90
CA ILE A 18 12.37 0.53 7.55
C ILE A 18 13.28 1.38 6.69
N ALA A 19 13.39 1.08 5.40
CA ALA A 19 14.20 1.86 4.47
C ALA A 19 13.72 3.32 4.39
N THR A 20 12.39 3.55 4.38
CA THR A 20 11.84 4.91 4.43
C THR A 20 12.25 5.64 5.70
N LYS A 21 12.17 4.99 6.88
CA LYS A 21 12.61 5.60 8.14
C LYS A 21 14.11 5.93 8.16
N ILE A 22 14.94 5.10 7.55
CA ILE A 22 16.38 5.38 7.42
C ILE A 22 16.60 6.60 6.53
N ALA A 23 15.96 6.65 5.35
CA ALA A 23 16.09 7.76 4.41
C ALA A 23 15.55 9.08 4.98
N LEU A 24 14.47 9.04 5.77
CA LEU A 24 13.89 10.22 6.45
C LEU A 24 14.82 10.90 7.46
N ARG A 25 15.90 10.23 7.89
CA ARG A 25 16.92 10.86 8.74
C ARG A 25 17.80 11.83 7.97
N GLU A 26 17.82 11.76 6.64
CA GLU A 26 18.76 12.49 5.80
C GLU A 26 18.06 13.42 4.81
N VAL A 27 16.89 13.02 4.29
CA VAL A 27 16.17 13.78 3.26
C VAL A 27 14.66 13.81 3.53
N SER A 28 13.98 14.76 2.89
CA SER A 28 12.54 14.95 3.03
C SER A 28 11.72 13.82 2.39
N PRO A 29 10.45 13.63 2.83
CA PRO A 29 9.52 12.71 2.19
C PRO A 29 9.40 12.90 0.68
N ALA A 30 9.39 14.15 0.21
CA ALA A 30 9.29 14.47 -1.23
C ALA A 30 10.46 13.88 -2.03
N THR A 31 11.68 14.06 -1.53
CA THR A 31 12.90 13.53 -2.14
C THR A 31 12.90 12.00 -2.16
N ILE A 32 12.45 11.36 -1.07
CA ILE A 32 12.34 9.89 -1.02
C ILE A 32 11.36 9.38 -2.08
N VAL A 33 10.15 9.94 -2.14
CA VAL A 33 9.11 9.51 -3.09
C VAL A 33 9.58 9.73 -4.52
N TRP A 34 10.20 10.88 -4.80
CA TRP A 34 10.70 11.19 -6.13
C TRP A 34 11.81 10.24 -6.59
N LEU A 35 12.83 10.00 -5.76
CA LEU A 35 13.94 9.10 -6.10
C LEU A 35 13.49 7.66 -6.27
N ARG A 36 12.67 7.14 -5.33
CA ARG A 36 12.24 5.74 -5.39
C ARG A 36 11.42 5.42 -6.65
N PHE A 37 10.50 6.31 -7.05
CA PHE A 37 9.70 6.09 -8.25
C PHE A 37 10.45 6.47 -9.53
N GLY A 38 11.38 7.41 -9.46
CA GLY A 38 12.31 7.70 -10.54
C GLY A 38 13.18 6.50 -10.94
N MET A 39 13.49 5.61 -9.98
CA MET A 39 14.16 4.32 -10.23
C MET A 39 13.16 3.21 -10.63
N GLY A 40 11.98 3.18 -10.02
CA GLY A 40 10.98 2.15 -10.30
C GLY A 40 10.39 2.24 -11.71
N VAL A 41 10.10 3.45 -12.20
CA VAL A 41 9.52 3.67 -13.53
C VAL A 41 10.36 3.07 -14.66
N PRO A 42 11.68 3.32 -14.77
CA PRO A 42 12.50 2.69 -15.82
C PRO A 42 12.53 1.16 -15.71
N ILE A 43 12.56 0.59 -14.50
CA ILE A 43 12.57 -0.85 -14.29
C ILE A 43 11.25 -1.48 -14.77
N LEU A 44 10.11 -0.91 -14.40
CA LEU A 44 8.81 -1.37 -14.90
C LEU A 44 8.68 -1.16 -16.41
N GLY A 45 9.15 -0.02 -16.92
CA GLY A 45 9.16 0.27 -18.35
C GLY A 45 9.95 -0.78 -19.14
N ALA A 46 11.15 -1.11 -18.67
CA ALA A 46 11.97 -2.17 -19.25
C ALA A 46 11.24 -3.53 -19.21
N ALA A 47 10.62 -3.89 -18.10
CA ALA A 47 9.86 -5.14 -17.97
C ALA A 47 8.69 -5.21 -18.97
N VAL A 48 7.92 -4.12 -19.11
CA VAL A 48 6.79 -4.05 -20.05
C VAL A 48 7.26 -4.12 -21.50
N MET A 49 8.40 -3.47 -21.84
CA MET A 49 9.01 -3.53 -23.18
C MET A 49 9.51 -4.94 -23.51
N LEU A 50 10.27 -5.55 -22.60
CA LEU A 50 10.80 -6.92 -22.77
C LEU A 50 9.70 -7.95 -22.95
N ARG A 51 8.56 -7.77 -22.28
CA ARG A 51 7.38 -8.62 -22.39
C ARG A 51 6.51 -8.33 -23.63
N ARG A 52 6.90 -7.33 -24.44
CA ARG A 52 6.12 -6.87 -25.60
C ARG A 52 4.69 -6.43 -25.25
N GLN A 53 4.48 -5.93 -24.04
CA GLN A 53 3.19 -5.44 -23.53
C GLN A 53 3.08 -3.91 -23.60
N PHE A 54 4.08 -3.24 -24.17
CA PHE A 54 4.10 -1.78 -24.29
C PHE A 54 3.12 -1.36 -25.40
N VAL A 55 1.98 -0.86 -24.98
CA VAL A 55 0.99 -0.23 -25.86
C VAL A 55 0.61 1.11 -25.26
N VAL A 56 0.80 2.19 -26.00
CA VAL A 56 0.47 3.55 -25.54
C VAL A 56 -1.03 3.63 -25.21
N PRO A 57 -1.42 4.23 -24.09
CA PRO A 57 -2.82 4.42 -23.73
C PRO A 57 -3.56 5.26 -24.76
N LYS A 58 -4.84 4.96 -24.96
CA LYS A 58 -5.72 5.78 -25.79
C LYS A 58 -5.93 7.16 -25.12
N PRO A 59 -6.24 8.21 -25.90
CA PRO A 59 -6.45 9.55 -25.34
C PRO A 59 -7.43 9.63 -24.16
N ASN A 60 -8.47 8.81 -24.16
CA ASN A 60 -9.48 8.76 -23.09
C ASN A 60 -9.03 7.97 -21.84
N GLU A 61 -7.94 7.21 -21.91
CA GLU A 61 -7.39 6.45 -20.77
C GLU A 61 -6.47 7.29 -19.89
N TRP A 62 -5.83 8.34 -20.46
CA TRP A 62 -4.81 9.12 -19.76
C TRP A 62 -5.35 9.84 -18.51
N GLY A 63 -6.55 10.39 -18.56
CA GLY A 63 -7.14 11.08 -17.40
C GLY A 63 -7.34 10.14 -16.20
N PHE A 64 -7.79 8.91 -16.48
CA PHE A 64 -7.99 7.92 -15.45
C PHE A 64 -6.67 7.36 -14.91
N LEU A 65 -5.70 7.09 -15.79
CA LEU A 65 -4.34 6.68 -15.37
C LEU A 65 -3.64 7.77 -14.57
N ALA A 66 -3.83 9.04 -14.92
CA ALA A 66 -3.30 10.16 -14.17
C ALA A 66 -3.94 10.24 -12.76
N LEU A 67 -5.26 10.09 -12.66
CA LEU A 67 -5.95 10.04 -11.37
C LEU A 67 -5.42 8.88 -10.50
N LEU A 68 -5.34 7.67 -11.05
CA LEU A 68 -4.80 6.51 -10.34
C LEU A 68 -3.34 6.73 -9.96
N GLY A 69 -2.53 7.30 -10.84
CA GLY A 69 -1.12 7.63 -10.58
C GLY A 69 -0.97 8.64 -9.45
N PHE A 70 -1.77 9.72 -9.48
CA PHE A 70 -1.79 10.69 -8.38
C PHE A 70 -2.16 10.04 -7.05
N LEU A 71 -3.25 9.29 -7.01
CA LEU A 71 -3.74 8.67 -5.78
C LEU A 71 -2.77 7.61 -5.26
N SER A 72 -2.20 6.74 -6.13
CA SER A 72 -1.41 5.59 -5.70
C SER A 72 0.06 5.91 -5.44
N VAL A 73 0.65 6.83 -6.20
CA VAL A 73 2.07 7.18 -6.09
C VAL A 73 2.26 8.48 -5.33
N THR A 74 1.70 9.58 -5.84
CA THR A 74 1.97 10.90 -5.26
C THR A 74 1.33 11.03 -3.88
N PHE A 75 0.01 10.91 -3.80
CA PHE A 75 -0.75 11.14 -2.57
C PHE A 75 -0.55 10.03 -1.53
N HIS A 76 -0.65 8.77 -1.95
CA HIS A 76 -0.47 7.63 -1.05
C HIS A 76 0.91 7.62 -0.40
N GLN A 77 1.95 7.75 -1.20
CA GLN A 77 3.32 7.72 -0.69
C GLN A 77 3.67 8.98 0.10
N TRP A 78 3.09 10.13 -0.27
CA TRP A 78 3.20 11.34 0.53
C TRP A 78 2.63 11.13 1.93
N LEU A 79 1.43 10.56 2.02
CA LEU A 79 0.81 10.24 3.31
C LEU A 79 1.68 9.28 4.14
N GLN A 80 2.17 8.20 3.53
CA GLN A 80 2.98 7.22 4.23
C GLN A 80 4.35 7.78 4.66
N ALA A 81 5.06 8.46 3.76
CA ALA A 81 6.39 8.98 4.07
C ALA A 81 6.32 10.10 5.13
N ASN A 82 5.34 11.01 5.05
CA ASN A 82 5.12 12.00 6.12
C ASN A 82 4.62 11.35 7.41
N GLY A 83 3.79 10.32 7.31
CA GLY A 83 3.34 9.54 8.45
C GLY A 83 4.51 8.91 9.21
N LEU A 84 5.45 8.32 8.51
CA LEU A 84 6.63 7.68 9.08
C LEU A 84 7.62 8.65 9.74
N ILE A 85 7.47 9.96 9.60
CA ILE A 85 8.27 10.92 10.38
C ILE A 85 8.04 10.70 11.88
N THR A 86 6.79 10.55 12.30
CA THR A 86 6.42 10.41 13.72
C THR A 86 5.89 9.03 14.10
N ALA A 87 5.24 8.29 13.16
CA ALA A 87 4.77 6.93 13.40
C ALA A 87 5.94 5.92 13.46
N GLN A 88 5.76 4.85 14.22
CA GLN A 88 6.66 3.70 14.19
C GLN A 88 6.44 2.88 12.91
N ALA A 89 7.50 2.24 12.39
CA ALA A 89 7.39 1.37 11.22
C ALA A 89 6.45 0.19 11.47
N THR A 90 6.52 -0.40 12.68
CA THR A 90 5.66 -1.50 13.12
C THR A 90 4.20 -1.08 13.17
N THR A 91 3.88 0.07 13.78
CA THR A 91 2.49 0.60 13.84
C THR A 91 1.96 0.87 12.43
N THR A 92 2.79 1.49 11.58
CA THR A 92 2.45 1.76 10.17
C THR A 92 2.05 0.48 9.43
N ALA A 93 2.83 -0.57 9.54
CA ALA A 93 2.56 -1.84 8.87
C ALA A 93 1.24 -2.48 9.35
N TRP A 94 0.93 -2.42 10.64
CA TRP A 94 -0.35 -2.92 11.18
C TRP A 94 -1.55 -2.11 10.69
N ILE A 95 -1.45 -0.78 10.62
CA ILE A 95 -2.51 0.06 10.07
C ILE A 95 -2.74 -0.26 8.59
N VAL A 96 -1.67 -0.42 7.81
CA VAL A 96 -1.77 -0.76 6.38
C VAL A 96 -2.36 -2.16 6.17
N ALA A 97 -2.08 -3.11 7.05
CA ALA A 97 -2.69 -4.45 7.02
C ALA A 97 -4.22 -4.44 7.15
N CYS A 98 -4.81 -3.34 7.63
CA CYS A 98 -6.27 -3.15 7.67
C CYS A 98 -6.89 -2.73 6.33
N THR A 99 -6.11 -2.48 5.29
CA THR A 99 -6.61 -2.08 3.96
C THR A 99 -7.74 -2.98 3.42
N PRO A 100 -7.70 -4.31 3.55
CA PRO A 100 -8.80 -5.18 3.09
C PRO A 100 -10.16 -4.85 3.73
N ILE A 101 -10.15 -4.31 4.95
CA ILE A 101 -11.34 -3.89 5.66
C ILE A 101 -11.96 -2.67 4.98
N PHE A 102 -11.14 -1.69 4.62
CA PHE A 102 -11.59 -0.50 3.90
C PHE A 102 -12.07 -0.87 2.49
N ILE A 103 -11.44 -1.84 1.82
CA ILE A 103 -11.92 -2.38 0.54
C ILE A 103 -13.31 -3.01 0.72
N ALA A 104 -13.53 -3.79 1.78
CA ALA A 104 -14.83 -4.40 2.05
C ALA A 104 -15.91 -3.35 2.39
N LEU A 105 -15.58 -2.32 3.18
CA LEU A 105 -16.48 -1.20 3.50
C LEU A 105 -16.85 -0.40 2.26
N LEU A 106 -15.87 -0.04 1.43
CA LEU A 106 -16.12 0.67 0.19
C LEU A 106 -16.89 -0.18 -0.83
N GLY A 107 -16.64 -1.49 -0.88
CA GLY A 107 -17.42 -2.44 -1.67
C GLY A 107 -18.89 -2.43 -1.27
N TRP A 108 -19.16 -2.42 0.04
CA TRP A 108 -20.53 -2.29 0.55
C TRP A 108 -21.16 -0.94 0.23
N LEU A 109 -20.45 0.17 0.48
CA LEU A 109 -20.98 1.53 0.30
C LEU A 109 -21.16 1.89 -1.19
N VAL A 110 -20.16 1.59 -2.04
CA VAL A 110 -20.10 2.06 -3.42
C VAL A 110 -20.66 1.02 -4.40
N LEU A 111 -20.29 -0.26 -4.23
CA LEU A 111 -20.70 -1.35 -5.10
C LEU A 111 -21.99 -2.03 -4.62
N LYS A 112 -22.55 -1.58 -3.47
CA LYS A 112 -23.76 -2.14 -2.83
C LYS A 112 -23.65 -3.65 -2.56
N GLU A 113 -22.43 -4.16 -2.35
CA GLU A 113 -22.19 -5.54 -1.95
C GLU A 113 -22.86 -5.81 -0.59
N LYS A 114 -23.43 -7.00 -0.39
CA LYS A 114 -24.02 -7.35 0.91
C LYS A 114 -22.93 -7.59 1.95
N LEU A 115 -23.00 -6.88 3.07
CA LEU A 115 -22.11 -7.07 4.19
C LEU A 115 -22.71 -8.15 5.11
N GLY A 116 -22.24 -9.39 4.95
CA GLY A 116 -22.65 -10.49 5.84
C GLY A 116 -22.16 -10.25 7.27
N TRP A 117 -22.83 -10.88 8.26
CA TRP A 117 -22.52 -10.70 9.69
C TRP A 117 -21.05 -11.02 10.02
N LEU A 118 -20.46 -12.03 9.39
CA LEU A 118 -19.06 -12.43 9.61
C LEU A 118 -18.07 -11.34 9.15
N ARG A 119 -18.37 -10.66 8.01
CA ARG A 119 -17.60 -9.50 7.55
C ARG A 119 -17.73 -8.33 8.51
N SER A 120 -18.94 -8.01 8.95
CA SER A 120 -19.19 -6.92 9.91
C SER A 120 -18.45 -7.17 11.23
N PHE A 121 -18.47 -8.40 11.73
CA PHE A 121 -17.74 -8.79 12.93
C PHE A 121 -16.22 -8.68 12.74
N GLY A 122 -15.69 -9.16 11.60
CA GLY A 122 -14.28 -9.03 11.25
C GLY A 122 -13.82 -7.58 11.16
N ILE A 123 -14.63 -6.69 10.59
CA ILE A 123 -14.38 -5.25 10.52
C ILE A 123 -14.28 -4.65 11.92
N GLY A 124 -15.26 -4.96 12.79
CA GLY A 124 -15.27 -4.49 14.18
C GLY A 124 -14.05 -4.98 14.97
N LEU A 125 -13.72 -6.27 14.81
CA LEU A 125 -12.56 -6.86 15.47
C LEU A 125 -11.25 -6.18 15.07
N ALA A 126 -11.04 -5.95 13.76
CA ALA A 126 -9.83 -5.28 13.31
C ALA A 126 -9.77 -3.81 13.72
N ALA A 127 -10.90 -3.10 13.76
CA ALA A 127 -10.96 -1.75 14.30
C ALA A 127 -10.49 -1.69 15.77
N VAL A 128 -10.92 -2.66 16.59
CA VAL A 128 -10.44 -2.81 17.99
C VAL A 128 -8.93 -3.04 18.01
N GLY A 129 -8.39 -3.90 17.13
CA GLY A 129 -6.96 -4.15 17.06
C GLY A 129 -6.14 -2.91 16.68
N VAL A 130 -6.62 -2.11 15.72
CA VAL A 130 -5.98 -0.83 15.34
C VAL A 130 -6.00 0.15 16.52
N LEU A 131 -7.13 0.32 17.17
CA LEU A 131 -7.25 1.20 18.34
C LEU A 131 -6.29 0.76 19.46
N LEU A 132 -6.17 -0.55 19.69
CA LEU A 132 -5.26 -1.11 20.70
C LEU A 132 -3.79 -0.77 20.38
N ILE A 133 -3.39 -0.88 19.11
CA ILE A 133 -2.01 -0.58 18.67
C ILE A 133 -1.72 0.92 18.77
N ILE A 134 -2.60 1.77 18.22
CA ILE A 134 -2.39 3.23 18.21
C ILE A 134 -2.40 3.80 19.63
N SER A 135 -3.28 3.28 20.50
CA SER A 135 -3.35 3.70 21.90
C SER A 135 -2.24 3.11 22.77
N LYS A 136 -1.41 2.21 22.22
CA LYS A 136 -0.42 1.43 22.99
C LYS A 136 -1.03 0.74 24.23
N GLY A 137 -2.30 0.37 24.14
CA GLY A 137 -3.08 -0.23 25.23
C GLY A 137 -3.68 0.77 26.23
N ARG A 138 -3.52 2.08 25.99
CA ARG A 138 -4.03 3.14 26.87
C ARG A 138 -5.10 3.98 26.16
N ILE A 139 -6.29 3.41 26.02
CA ILE A 139 -7.40 4.05 25.28
C ILE A 139 -7.77 5.42 25.90
N THR A 140 -7.69 5.58 27.21
CA THR A 140 -7.91 6.86 27.91
C THR A 140 -6.95 7.94 27.45
N ASP A 141 -5.67 7.60 27.23
CA ASP A 141 -4.63 8.54 26.82
C ASP A 141 -4.80 8.93 25.36
N LEU A 142 -5.32 8.02 24.52
CA LEU A 142 -5.72 8.32 23.15
C LEU A 142 -6.88 9.34 23.10
N LEU A 143 -7.89 9.17 23.94
CA LEU A 143 -9.04 10.09 23.99
C LEU A 143 -8.67 11.47 24.55
N SER A 144 -7.64 11.55 25.39
CA SER A 144 -7.11 12.82 25.89
C SER A 144 -6.06 13.47 24.96
N GLY A 145 -5.74 12.84 23.81
CA GLY A 145 -4.77 13.33 22.85
C GLY A 145 -3.30 13.12 23.25
N ASN A 146 -3.03 12.34 24.28
CA ASN A 146 -1.69 12.07 24.79
C ASN A 146 -0.99 10.89 24.07
N GLU A 147 -1.74 10.05 23.38
CA GLU A 147 -1.24 8.93 22.57
C GLU A 147 -1.75 8.99 21.13
N GLY A 148 -1.07 8.28 20.23
CA GLY A 148 -1.27 8.43 18.81
C GLY A 148 -0.50 9.62 18.25
N THR A 149 -0.03 9.51 17.02
CA THR A 149 0.72 10.55 16.36
C THR A 149 -0.03 11.06 15.13
N LEU A 150 0.27 12.29 14.71
CA LEU A 150 -0.18 12.77 13.40
C LEU A 150 0.22 11.79 12.29
N GLY A 151 1.39 11.14 12.45
CA GLY A 151 1.87 10.11 11.53
C GLY A 151 0.95 8.92 11.44
N ASP A 152 0.45 8.39 12.57
CA ASP A 152 -0.48 7.27 12.58
C ASP A 152 -1.79 7.62 11.84
N PHE A 153 -2.28 8.85 12.02
CA PHE A 153 -3.45 9.36 11.29
C PHE A 153 -3.20 9.46 9.77
N LEU A 154 -2.03 9.99 9.34
CA LEU A 154 -1.67 10.06 7.92
C LEU A 154 -1.58 8.65 7.30
N VAL A 155 -1.00 7.70 8.01
CA VAL A 155 -0.93 6.29 7.58
C VAL A 155 -2.33 5.68 7.48
N PHE A 156 -3.22 5.97 8.43
CA PHE A 156 -4.60 5.51 8.40
C PHE A 156 -5.34 6.02 7.15
N ILE A 157 -5.20 7.32 6.84
CA ILE A 157 -5.74 7.89 5.60
C ILE A 157 -5.11 7.24 4.35
N SER A 158 -3.81 6.89 4.39
CA SER A 158 -3.15 6.21 3.27
C SER A 158 -3.76 4.81 3.02
N ALA A 159 -4.13 4.08 4.08
CA ALA A 159 -4.78 2.77 3.95
C ALA A 159 -6.19 2.88 3.32
N ILE A 160 -6.96 3.90 3.70
CA ILE A 160 -8.25 4.20 3.06
C ILE A 160 -8.04 4.58 1.59
N ASN A 161 -7.08 5.47 1.31
CA ASN A 161 -6.75 5.88 -0.06
C ASN A 161 -6.36 4.68 -0.93
N TRP A 162 -5.55 3.74 -0.39
CA TRP A 162 -5.19 2.52 -1.12
C TRP A 162 -6.40 1.64 -1.41
N ALA A 163 -7.38 1.58 -0.51
CA ALA A 163 -8.64 0.89 -0.76
C ALA A 163 -9.43 1.54 -1.90
N VAL A 164 -9.47 2.88 -1.96
CA VAL A 164 -10.08 3.62 -3.08
C VAL A 164 -9.38 3.30 -4.39
N VAL A 165 -8.04 3.37 -4.42
CA VAL A 165 -7.23 2.99 -5.61
C VAL A 165 -7.53 1.56 -6.03
N SER A 166 -7.61 0.62 -5.09
CA SER A 166 -7.89 -0.79 -5.35
C SER A 166 -9.25 -1.01 -6.01
N ILE A 167 -10.29 -0.29 -5.57
CA ILE A 167 -11.62 -0.38 -6.16
C ILE A 167 -11.67 0.28 -7.54
N LEU A 168 -11.08 1.47 -7.68
CA LEU A 168 -11.05 2.17 -8.96
C LEU A 168 -10.29 1.38 -10.03
N SER A 169 -9.16 0.77 -9.67
CA SER A 169 -8.33 0.00 -10.61
C SER A 169 -8.94 -1.33 -11.05
N ARG A 170 -9.88 -1.91 -10.28
CA ARG A 170 -10.51 -3.21 -10.60
C ARG A 170 -11.05 -3.28 -12.02
N ARG A 171 -11.74 -2.23 -12.47
CA ARG A 171 -12.37 -2.19 -13.79
C ARG A 171 -11.33 -2.17 -14.91
N GLU A 172 -10.24 -1.47 -14.73
CA GLU A 172 -9.16 -1.38 -15.72
C GLU A 172 -8.30 -2.63 -15.74
N LEU A 173 -8.03 -3.26 -14.59
CA LEU A 173 -7.33 -4.53 -14.51
C LEU A 173 -8.03 -5.67 -15.27
N ALA A 174 -9.36 -5.60 -15.41
CA ALA A 174 -10.12 -6.55 -16.22
C ALA A 174 -9.97 -6.32 -17.75
N ARG A 175 -9.47 -5.14 -18.17
CA ARG A 175 -9.45 -4.72 -19.59
C ARG A 175 -8.06 -4.69 -20.20
N GLN A 176 -7.01 -4.64 -19.39
CA GLN A 176 -5.65 -4.50 -19.86
C GLN A 176 -4.65 -5.25 -18.96
N PRO A 177 -3.45 -5.62 -19.48
CA PRO A 177 -2.41 -6.25 -18.68
C PRO A 177 -2.03 -5.40 -17.48
N ALA A 178 -1.97 -6.02 -16.30
CA ALA A 178 -1.69 -5.34 -15.05
C ALA A 178 -0.34 -4.58 -15.07
N ALA A 179 0.70 -5.19 -15.66
CA ALA A 179 2.01 -4.56 -15.77
C ALA A 179 1.98 -3.26 -16.58
N ARG A 180 1.23 -3.24 -17.71
CA ARG A 180 1.06 -2.05 -18.54
C ARG A 180 0.35 -0.93 -17.75
N MET A 181 -0.75 -1.25 -17.10
CA MET A 181 -1.50 -0.29 -16.29
C MET A 181 -0.62 0.31 -15.21
N MET A 182 0.13 -0.53 -14.49
CA MET A 182 1.00 -0.08 -13.42
C MET A 182 2.16 0.80 -13.89
N PHE A 183 2.76 0.47 -15.03
CA PHE A 183 3.79 1.30 -15.62
C PHE A 183 3.29 2.71 -15.89
N PHE A 184 2.15 2.86 -16.60
CA PHE A 184 1.63 4.18 -16.92
C PHE A 184 1.08 4.91 -15.69
N MET A 185 0.46 4.21 -14.76
CA MET A 185 0.02 4.77 -13.48
C MET A 185 1.21 5.29 -12.67
N MET A 186 2.30 4.51 -12.56
CA MET A 186 3.51 4.91 -11.85
C MET A 186 4.22 6.06 -12.55
N LEU A 187 4.27 6.05 -13.89
CA LEU A 187 4.84 7.13 -14.70
C LEU A 187 4.08 8.46 -14.47
N MET A 188 2.74 8.43 -14.50
CA MET A 188 1.92 9.62 -14.25
C MET A 188 2.10 10.12 -12.82
N GLY A 189 2.07 9.22 -11.82
CA GLY A 189 2.30 9.58 -10.43
C GLY A 189 3.69 10.16 -10.20
N TRP A 190 4.73 9.59 -10.80
CA TRP A 190 6.06 10.18 -10.74
C TRP A 190 6.12 11.55 -11.45
N GLY A 191 5.36 11.73 -12.54
CA GLY A 191 5.18 13.02 -13.19
C GLY A 191 4.66 14.09 -12.21
N PHE A 192 3.64 13.78 -11.42
CA PHE A 192 3.12 14.68 -10.38
C PHE A 192 4.14 14.93 -9.26
N THR A 193 4.94 13.92 -8.88
CA THR A 193 6.00 14.15 -7.89
C THR A 193 7.10 15.07 -8.42
N ASN A 194 7.39 15.06 -9.74
CA ASN A 194 8.29 16.03 -10.35
C ASN A 194 7.77 17.46 -10.23
N ILE A 195 6.48 17.68 -10.54
CA ILE A 195 5.86 19.01 -10.39
C ILE A 195 5.96 19.48 -8.94
N TRP A 196 5.75 18.58 -8.00
CA TRP A 196 5.81 18.94 -6.58
C TRP A 196 7.23 19.23 -6.11
N ILE A 197 8.21 18.36 -6.39
CA ILE A 197 9.58 18.53 -5.87
C ILE A 197 10.29 19.75 -6.47
N PHE A 198 10.06 20.05 -7.75
CA PHE A 198 10.66 21.21 -8.41
C PHE A 198 9.86 22.50 -8.25
N GLY A 199 8.53 22.41 -8.05
CA GLY A 199 7.67 23.58 -7.89
C GLY A 199 7.58 24.07 -6.45
N PHE A 200 7.54 23.17 -5.46
CA PHE A 200 7.26 23.48 -4.06
C PHE A 200 8.24 22.82 -3.08
N GLY A 201 9.04 21.89 -3.54
CA GLY A 201 9.97 21.12 -2.72
C GLY A 201 11.42 21.58 -2.86
N PRO A 202 12.35 20.79 -2.30
CA PRO A 202 13.79 21.12 -2.27
C PRO A 202 14.50 20.93 -3.62
N GLY A 203 13.81 20.44 -4.66
CA GLY A 203 14.44 20.06 -5.92
C GLY A 203 15.48 18.95 -5.73
N ILE A 204 16.65 19.11 -6.35
CA ILE A 204 17.76 18.15 -6.24
C ILE A 204 18.72 18.47 -5.07
N SER A 205 18.47 19.54 -4.31
CA SER A 205 19.43 20.04 -3.32
C SER A 205 19.71 19.06 -2.18
N GLU A 206 18.74 18.23 -1.81
CA GLU A 206 18.87 17.23 -0.76
C GLU A 206 19.65 15.98 -1.17
N ILE A 207 19.81 15.70 -2.47
CA ILE A 207 20.53 14.50 -2.95
C ILE A 207 21.95 14.45 -2.39
N LYS A 208 22.60 15.58 -2.24
CA LYS A 208 23.96 15.71 -1.68
C LYS A 208 24.03 15.42 -0.17
N LEU A 209 22.91 15.38 0.53
CA LEU A 209 22.83 15.06 1.95
C LEU A 209 22.82 13.53 2.20
N LEU A 210 22.51 12.75 1.17
CA LEU A 210 22.44 11.29 1.27
C LEU A 210 23.83 10.70 1.52
N THR A 211 23.97 10.06 2.68
CA THR A 211 25.12 9.21 3.01
C THR A 211 25.03 7.85 2.30
N THR A 212 26.01 6.98 2.49
CA THR A 212 25.94 5.61 2.00
C THR A 212 24.70 4.88 2.51
N ASN A 213 24.32 5.06 3.77
CA ASN A 213 23.13 4.42 4.34
C ASN A 213 21.84 4.97 3.74
N GLY A 214 21.74 6.28 3.51
CA GLY A 214 20.62 6.90 2.81
C GLY A 214 20.48 6.40 1.39
N TRP A 215 21.59 6.31 0.64
CA TRP A 215 21.58 5.73 -0.71
C TRP A 215 21.18 4.26 -0.73
N MET A 216 21.67 3.44 0.20
CA MET A 216 21.26 2.03 0.30
C MET A 216 19.75 1.92 0.55
N ALA A 217 19.20 2.77 1.43
CA ALA A 217 17.76 2.81 1.68
C ALA A 217 16.97 3.23 0.44
N ILE A 218 17.41 4.27 -0.28
CA ILE A 218 16.77 4.73 -1.52
C ILE A 218 16.84 3.68 -2.63
N LEU A 219 17.98 3.01 -2.80
CA LEU A 219 18.14 1.92 -3.77
C LEU A 219 17.21 0.73 -3.44
N MET A 220 17.14 0.36 -2.17
CA MET A 220 16.18 -0.65 -1.71
C MET A 220 14.73 -0.24 -2.03
N LEU A 221 14.35 0.99 -1.74
CA LEU A 221 13.02 1.52 -2.04
C LEU A 221 12.73 1.57 -3.54
N GLY A 222 13.67 2.04 -4.35
CA GLY A 222 13.49 2.26 -5.78
C GLY A 222 13.57 0.95 -6.58
N ILE A 223 14.68 0.23 -6.45
CA ILE A 223 14.95 -0.97 -7.25
C ILE A 223 14.11 -2.15 -6.75
N LEU A 224 14.21 -2.46 -5.44
CA LEU A 224 13.49 -3.61 -4.90
C LEU A 224 12.02 -3.29 -4.67
N GLY A 225 11.72 -2.21 -3.93
CA GLY A 225 10.36 -1.87 -3.51
C GLY A 225 9.46 -1.39 -4.64
N SER A 226 9.93 -0.48 -5.49
CA SER A 226 9.13 0.12 -6.57
C SER A 226 9.36 -0.53 -7.94
N GLY A 227 10.43 -1.31 -8.11
CA GLY A 227 10.72 -2.08 -9.32
C GLY A 227 10.36 -3.56 -9.17
N LEU A 228 11.27 -4.35 -8.57
CA LEU A 228 11.18 -5.81 -8.54
C LEU A 228 9.94 -6.35 -7.81
N ALA A 229 9.59 -5.77 -6.65
CA ALA A 229 8.44 -6.24 -5.89
C ALA A 229 7.12 -6.08 -6.68
N TYR A 230 6.97 -4.98 -7.41
CA TYR A 230 5.80 -4.81 -8.29
C TYR A 230 5.79 -5.84 -9.42
N ILE A 231 6.93 -6.10 -10.07
CA ILE A 231 7.01 -7.12 -11.13
C ILE A 231 6.62 -8.49 -10.57
N ALA A 232 7.24 -8.91 -9.46
CA ALA A 232 6.96 -10.19 -8.81
C ALA A 232 5.48 -10.32 -8.37
N TRP A 233 4.92 -9.25 -7.80
CA TRP A 233 3.51 -9.22 -7.40
C TRP A 233 2.55 -9.40 -8.58
N TYR A 234 2.83 -8.71 -9.71
CA TYR A 234 1.96 -8.83 -10.88
C TYR A 234 2.08 -10.16 -11.59
N ASP A 235 3.29 -10.76 -11.59
CA ASP A 235 3.48 -12.12 -12.11
C ASP A 235 2.70 -13.13 -11.27
N ALA A 236 2.75 -12.98 -9.95
CA ALA A 236 1.94 -13.78 -9.04
C ALA A 236 0.42 -13.54 -9.25
N LEU A 237 -0.01 -12.30 -9.46
CA LEU A 237 -1.42 -11.94 -9.67
C LEU A 237 -1.99 -12.51 -10.98
N GLN A 238 -1.17 -12.68 -12.01
CA GLN A 238 -1.60 -13.32 -13.27
C GLN A 238 -1.76 -14.83 -13.11
N ALA A 239 -1.05 -15.44 -12.18
CA ALA A 239 -1.00 -16.90 -12.02
C ALA A 239 -1.85 -17.43 -10.85
N LEU A 240 -2.19 -16.58 -9.87
CA LEU A 240 -2.94 -16.95 -8.67
C LEU A 240 -4.24 -16.16 -8.57
N PRO A 241 -5.32 -16.76 -8.02
CA PRO A 241 -6.52 -16.02 -7.68
C PRO A 241 -6.20 -14.87 -6.72
N ALA A 242 -6.79 -13.69 -6.94
CA ALA A 242 -6.56 -12.50 -6.11
C ALA A 242 -6.85 -12.74 -4.62
N SER A 243 -7.81 -13.62 -4.30
CA SER A 243 -8.14 -14.01 -2.93
C SER A 243 -7.02 -14.79 -2.24
N GLN A 244 -6.28 -15.63 -2.98
CA GLN A 244 -5.10 -16.33 -2.45
C GLN A 244 -3.94 -15.37 -2.30
N LEU A 245 -3.73 -14.49 -3.26
CA LEU A 245 -2.66 -13.50 -3.23
C LEU A 245 -2.80 -12.54 -2.04
N GLY A 246 -4.02 -12.09 -1.75
CA GLY A 246 -4.31 -11.21 -0.62
C GLY A 246 -3.90 -11.78 0.75
N VAL A 247 -3.83 -13.10 0.90
CA VAL A 247 -3.39 -13.73 2.16
C VAL A 247 -1.92 -13.44 2.44
N PHE A 248 -1.09 -13.36 1.40
CA PHE A 248 0.35 -13.09 1.58
C PHE A 248 0.63 -11.68 2.11
N LEU A 249 -0.25 -10.70 1.85
CA LEU A 249 -0.11 -9.35 2.41
C LEU A 249 -0.10 -9.33 3.95
N ASN A 250 -0.68 -10.34 4.60
CA ASN A 250 -0.64 -10.47 6.06
C ASN A 250 0.76 -10.79 6.60
N ILE A 251 1.70 -11.17 5.74
CA ILE A 251 3.11 -11.41 6.09
C ILE A 251 3.84 -10.07 6.25
N GLU A 252 3.43 -9.04 5.53
CA GLU A 252 4.09 -7.72 5.51
C GLU A 252 4.31 -7.12 6.91
N PRO A 253 3.29 -7.01 7.79
CA PRO A 253 3.48 -6.45 9.12
C PRO A 253 4.38 -7.31 10.01
N LEU A 254 4.42 -8.63 9.82
CA LEU A 254 5.31 -9.51 10.56
C LEU A 254 6.76 -9.26 10.17
N VAL A 255 7.05 -9.18 8.87
CA VAL A 255 8.38 -8.85 8.36
C VAL A 255 8.81 -7.47 8.86
N THR A 256 7.92 -6.48 8.77
CA THR A 256 8.20 -5.13 9.26
C THR A 256 8.52 -5.13 10.74
N ALA A 257 7.73 -5.79 11.58
CA ALA A 257 7.97 -5.84 13.03
C ALA A 257 9.33 -6.46 13.38
N ILE A 258 9.69 -7.55 12.70
CA ILE A 258 10.99 -8.21 12.89
C ILE A 258 12.12 -7.26 12.48
N LEU A 259 12.07 -6.70 11.26
CA LEU A 259 13.12 -5.81 10.77
C LEU A 259 13.22 -4.51 11.58
N ALA A 260 12.08 -3.94 12.01
CA ALA A 260 12.05 -2.75 12.85
C ALA A 260 12.70 -2.97 14.22
N ALA A 261 12.49 -4.14 14.83
CA ALA A 261 13.13 -4.49 16.08
C ALA A 261 14.66 -4.58 15.95
N PHE A 262 15.16 -5.23 14.88
CA PHE A 262 16.60 -5.42 14.70
C PHE A 262 17.32 -4.19 14.16
N ILE A 263 16.71 -3.43 13.24
CA ILE A 263 17.39 -2.34 12.51
C ILE A 263 17.09 -0.98 13.13
N LEU A 264 15.85 -0.74 13.58
CA LEU A 264 15.43 0.54 14.15
C LEU A 264 15.40 0.53 15.68
N SER A 265 15.66 -0.63 16.32
CA SER A 265 15.52 -0.84 17.76
C SER A 265 14.12 -0.50 18.28
N GLU A 266 13.09 -0.69 17.45
CA GLU A 266 11.69 -0.56 17.87
C GLU A 266 11.32 -1.71 18.81
N SER A 267 10.73 -1.41 19.96
CA SER A 267 10.32 -2.43 20.93
C SER A 267 9.06 -3.14 20.44
N ILE A 268 9.12 -4.48 20.32
CA ILE A 268 7.93 -5.29 20.09
C ILE A 268 7.21 -5.43 21.43
N THR A 269 6.10 -4.71 21.61
CA THR A 269 5.30 -4.77 22.84
C THR A 269 4.27 -5.89 22.77
N ILE A 270 3.87 -6.42 23.93
CA ILE A 270 2.76 -7.40 24.03
C ILE A 270 1.49 -6.82 23.40
N VAL A 271 1.24 -5.53 23.59
CA VAL A 271 0.10 -4.82 23.01
C VAL A 271 0.15 -4.85 21.47
N SER A 272 1.33 -4.64 20.87
CA SER A 272 1.53 -4.71 19.41
C SER A 272 1.26 -6.13 18.89
N ILE A 273 1.71 -7.16 19.61
CA ILE A 273 1.45 -8.56 19.24
C ILE A 273 -0.04 -8.90 19.33
N LEU A 274 -0.68 -8.57 20.45
CA LEU A 274 -2.10 -8.84 20.64
C LEU A 274 -2.97 -8.07 19.64
N GLY A 275 -2.71 -6.78 19.47
CA GLY A 275 -3.41 -5.96 18.49
C GLY A 275 -3.21 -6.47 17.05
N GLY A 276 -1.99 -6.88 16.70
CA GLY A 276 -1.68 -7.49 15.41
C GLY A 276 -2.43 -8.81 15.18
N CYS A 277 -2.48 -9.70 16.16
CA CYS A 277 -3.27 -10.93 16.09
C CYS A 277 -4.77 -10.65 15.92
N ILE A 278 -5.29 -9.65 16.62
CA ILE A 278 -6.69 -9.22 16.49
C ILE A 278 -6.96 -8.68 15.08
N ILE A 279 -6.08 -7.83 14.53
CA ILE A 279 -6.18 -7.31 13.16
C ILE A 279 -6.18 -8.47 12.16
N LEU A 280 -5.19 -9.35 12.22
CA LEU A 280 -5.08 -10.48 11.29
C LEU A 280 -6.30 -11.39 11.34
N THR A 281 -6.85 -11.64 12.55
CA THR A 281 -8.08 -12.42 12.70
C THR A 281 -9.25 -11.70 12.05
N GLY A 282 -9.40 -10.38 12.26
CA GLY A 282 -10.44 -9.57 11.62
C GLY A 282 -10.34 -9.59 10.11
N VAL A 283 -9.14 -9.38 9.56
CA VAL A 283 -8.87 -9.43 8.11
C VAL A 283 -9.16 -10.81 7.54
N TYR A 284 -8.77 -11.88 8.24
CA TYR A 284 -9.09 -13.25 7.83
C TYR A 284 -10.60 -13.49 7.73
N LEU A 285 -11.39 -13.04 8.72
CA LEU A 285 -12.84 -13.18 8.70
C LEU A 285 -13.49 -12.40 7.57
N VAL A 286 -13.01 -11.19 7.27
CA VAL A 286 -13.46 -10.38 6.14
C VAL A 286 -13.21 -11.10 4.82
N ASN A 287 -12.02 -11.65 4.63
CA ASN A 287 -11.60 -12.30 3.39
C ASN A 287 -12.24 -13.69 3.19
N LYS A 288 -12.54 -14.43 4.28
CA LYS A 288 -13.17 -15.75 4.21
C LYS A 288 -14.62 -15.70 3.73
N SER A 289 -15.31 -14.60 3.96
CA SER A 289 -16.71 -14.45 3.55
C SER A 289 -16.78 -14.16 2.04
N PRO A 290 -17.43 -15.02 1.23
CA PRO A 290 -17.58 -14.75 -0.20
C PRO A 290 -18.30 -13.41 -0.39
N ALA A 291 -17.81 -12.61 -1.36
CA ALA A 291 -18.57 -11.47 -1.82
C ALA A 291 -19.84 -12.00 -2.45
N SER A 292 -21.00 -11.70 -1.90
CA SER A 292 -22.26 -11.94 -2.61
C SER A 292 -22.27 -10.98 -3.80
N VAL A 293 -21.92 -11.52 -4.98
CA VAL A 293 -22.14 -10.82 -6.24
C VAL A 293 -23.65 -10.53 -6.28
N PRO A 294 -24.09 -9.29 -6.54
CA PRO A 294 -25.49 -9.04 -6.86
C PRO A 294 -25.83 -9.94 -8.03
N THR A 295 -26.77 -10.85 -7.88
CA THR A 295 -27.39 -11.54 -9.00
C THR A 295 -27.90 -10.45 -9.95
N GLU A 296 -27.37 -10.38 -11.16
CA GLU A 296 -27.97 -9.55 -12.21
C GLU A 296 -29.47 -9.89 -12.21
N PRO A 297 -30.35 -8.87 -12.24
CA PRO A 297 -31.76 -9.15 -12.45
C PRO A 297 -31.87 -9.92 -13.75
N GLU A 298 -32.43 -11.15 -13.73
CA GLU A 298 -32.82 -11.85 -14.91
C GLU A 298 -33.70 -10.91 -15.72
N ILE A 299 -33.15 -10.39 -16.81
CA ILE A 299 -33.95 -9.69 -17.81
C ILE A 299 -34.78 -10.80 -18.46
N SER A 300 -35.99 -10.99 -17.91
CA SER A 300 -37.01 -11.81 -18.58
C SER A 300 -37.35 -11.11 -19.90
N ILE A 301 -36.71 -11.51 -20.96
CA ILE A 301 -37.16 -11.20 -22.32
C ILE A 301 -38.43 -12.03 -22.51
N SER A 302 -39.59 -11.42 -22.24
CA SER A 302 -40.86 -11.92 -22.72
C SER A 302 -40.89 -11.70 -24.23
N LEU A 303 -40.79 -12.76 -24.99
CA LEU A 303 -41.07 -12.85 -26.41
C LEU A 303 -42.54 -12.52 -26.71
#